data_41f3f8d76aa3148002bc7e472c848c68
#
_entry.id   41f3f8d76aa3148002bc7e472c848c68
#
_cell.length_a   1.000
_cell.length_b   1.000
_cell.length_c   1.000
_cell.angle_alpha   90.00
_cell.angle_beta   90.00
_cell.angle_gamma   90.00
#
_symmetry.space_group_name_H-M   'P 1'
#
loop_
_entity.id
_entity.type
_entity.pdbx_description
1 polymer ?
#
loop_
_entity_poly.entity_id
_entity_poly.type
_entity_poly.pdbx_seq_one_letter_code
_entity_poly.pdbx_strand_id
1 'polypeptide(L)'
;MVDFRPPPPPNSPGRASALATLPSRDGSAREVSFSTADFDRVRKLIYQHAGISLSPVKQDMVYSRLARRLRATGMPSFAAYLDGLERNGGDEWERFVNSLTTNLTSFFREPHHFPIFADHLRKLGTKRPVRVWCSAASTGEEPYSIAITVAETF
;
A
#
# COMPACT_ATOMS: atom_id res chain seq x y z
N MET A 1 6.59 47.26 -4.46
CA MET A 1 5.53 46.39 -4.93
C MET A 1 5.84 46.11 -6.40
N VAL A 2 6.50 44.99 -6.68
CA VAL A 2 6.98 44.66 -8.03
C VAL A 2 6.03 43.62 -8.59
N ASP A 3 5.35 43.99 -9.67
CA ASP A 3 4.36 43.18 -10.37
C ASP A 3 5.07 42.10 -11.21
N PHE A 4 5.03 40.86 -10.79
CA PHE A 4 5.66 39.74 -11.46
C PHE A 4 4.66 39.06 -12.41
N ARG A 5 4.63 39.47 -13.67
CA ARG A 5 3.91 38.76 -14.74
C ARG A 5 4.81 37.70 -15.37
N PRO A 6 4.38 36.44 -15.40
CA PRO A 6 5.13 35.43 -16.14
C PRO A 6 4.96 35.64 -17.67
N PRO A 7 5.99 35.28 -18.46
CA PRO A 7 5.94 35.41 -19.92
C PRO A 7 4.95 34.41 -20.53
N PRO A 8 4.34 34.73 -21.70
CA PRO A 8 3.44 33.82 -22.39
C PRO A 8 4.20 32.63 -22.99
N PRO A 9 3.53 31.47 -23.15
CA PRO A 9 4.16 30.29 -23.73
C PRO A 9 4.41 30.48 -25.24
N PRO A 10 5.47 29.84 -25.78
CA PRO A 10 5.78 29.93 -27.19
C PRO A 10 4.75 29.20 -28.07
N ASN A 11 4.26 29.87 -29.09
CA ASN A 11 3.46 29.29 -30.18
C ASN A 11 4.29 28.24 -30.92
N SER A 12 3.81 26.98 -30.97
CA SER A 12 4.30 25.96 -31.91
C SER A 12 3.24 25.61 -32.94
N PRO A 13 3.63 25.53 -34.20
CA PRO A 13 2.68 25.30 -35.30
C PRO A 13 2.21 23.85 -35.36
N GLY A 14 0.99 23.69 -35.83
CA GLY A 14 0.27 22.43 -35.91
C GLY A 14 1.01 21.30 -36.62
N ARG A 15 0.85 20.13 -36.07
CA ARG A 15 0.99 18.86 -36.77
C ARG A 15 -0.31 18.08 -36.67
N ALA A 16 -0.82 17.82 -37.87
CA ALA A 16 -2.00 17.03 -38.13
C ALA A 16 -1.88 15.62 -37.53
N SER A 17 -2.99 15.21 -36.96
CA SER A 17 -3.59 13.88 -36.97
C SER A 17 -2.68 12.70 -37.33
N ALA A 18 -2.31 11.94 -36.36
CA ALA A 18 -2.26 10.48 -36.42
C ALA A 18 -2.86 9.95 -35.11
N LEU A 19 -4.08 9.45 -35.22
CA LEU A 19 -4.64 8.57 -34.20
C LEU A 19 -3.70 7.35 -34.09
N ALA A 20 -2.68 7.45 -33.29
CA ALA A 20 -1.96 6.29 -32.81
C ALA A 20 -2.85 5.68 -31.71
N THR A 21 -3.57 4.65 -32.08
CA THR A 21 -4.19 3.69 -31.18
C THR A 21 -3.14 3.30 -30.14
N LEU A 22 -3.30 3.78 -28.90
CA LEU A 22 -2.51 3.30 -27.79
C LEU A 22 -2.77 1.79 -27.69
N PRO A 23 -1.73 0.93 -27.70
CA PRO A 23 -1.94 -0.47 -27.47
C PRO A 23 -2.55 -0.64 -26.08
N SER A 24 -3.67 -1.33 -26.03
CA SER A 24 -4.32 -1.82 -24.83
C SER A 24 -3.26 -2.41 -23.91
N ARG A 25 -3.26 -2.02 -22.66
CA ARG A 25 -2.43 -2.61 -21.59
C ARG A 25 -2.94 -4.02 -21.26
N ASP A 26 -3.01 -4.88 -22.26
CA ASP A 26 -3.42 -6.26 -22.12
C ASP A 26 -2.45 -7.10 -22.93
N GLY A 27 -1.58 -7.85 -22.24
CA GLY A 27 -0.67 -8.76 -22.90
C GLY A 27 0.75 -8.83 -22.37
N SER A 28 1.03 -8.43 -21.13
CA SER A 28 2.21 -8.96 -20.46
C SER A 28 1.93 -10.43 -20.14
N ALA A 29 2.42 -11.35 -21.00
CA ALA A 29 2.45 -12.77 -20.65
C ALA A 29 3.03 -12.90 -19.25
N ARG A 30 2.32 -13.55 -18.33
CA ARG A 30 2.80 -13.79 -16.96
C ARG A 30 4.12 -14.54 -17.09
N GLU A 31 5.21 -13.97 -16.58
CA GLU A 31 6.56 -14.59 -16.62
C GLU A 31 6.56 -15.97 -15.97
N VAL A 32 5.71 -16.19 -14.99
CA VAL A 32 5.53 -17.44 -14.26
C VAL A 32 4.05 -17.76 -14.17
N SER A 33 3.66 -18.99 -14.46
CA SER A 33 2.27 -19.42 -14.34
C SER A 33 1.81 -19.36 -12.90
N PHE A 34 0.60 -18.84 -12.69
CA PHE A 34 -0.07 -18.77 -11.38
C PHE A 34 -1.48 -19.33 -11.51
N SER A 35 -1.66 -20.53 -11.02
CA SER A 35 -2.93 -21.25 -11.09
C SER A 35 -3.90 -20.84 -9.99
N THR A 36 -5.17 -21.19 -10.15
CA THR A 36 -6.16 -21.04 -9.07
C THR A 36 -5.76 -21.86 -7.84
N ALA A 37 -5.15 -23.02 -8.03
CA ALA A 37 -4.65 -23.84 -6.93
C ALA A 37 -3.54 -23.16 -6.13
N ASP A 38 -2.61 -22.48 -6.83
CA ASP A 38 -1.57 -21.66 -6.17
C ASP A 38 -2.21 -20.52 -5.36
N PHE A 39 -3.20 -19.85 -5.93
CA PHE A 39 -3.90 -18.77 -5.25
C PHE A 39 -4.65 -19.27 -4.00
N ASP A 40 -5.35 -20.38 -4.09
CA ASP A 40 -6.07 -20.97 -2.94
C ASP A 40 -5.10 -21.41 -1.84
N ARG A 41 -3.94 -21.93 -2.22
CA ARG A 41 -2.86 -22.25 -1.28
C ARG A 41 -2.34 -20.98 -0.57
N VAL A 42 -2.10 -19.91 -1.32
CA VAL A 42 -1.72 -18.61 -0.73
C VAL A 42 -2.76 -18.12 0.26
N ARG A 43 -4.06 -18.19 -0.10
CA ARG A 43 -5.16 -17.78 0.79
C ARG A 43 -5.16 -18.58 2.09
N LYS A 44 -4.98 -19.89 1.99
CA LYS A 44 -4.91 -20.79 3.15
C LYS A 44 -3.72 -20.43 4.06
N LEU A 45 -2.54 -20.28 3.47
CA LEU A 45 -1.31 -20.01 4.21
C LEU A 45 -1.33 -18.67 4.94
N ILE A 46 -1.74 -17.59 4.26
CA ILE A 46 -1.81 -16.28 4.89
C ILE A 46 -2.88 -16.22 5.97
N TYR A 47 -4.00 -16.93 5.79
CA TYR A 47 -5.02 -17.03 6.82
C TYR A 47 -4.52 -17.78 8.06
N GLN A 48 -3.85 -18.91 7.87
CA GLN A 48 -3.32 -19.72 8.97
C GLN A 48 -2.22 -19.00 9.74
N HIS A 49 -1.36 -18.25 9.03
CA HIS A 49 -0.20 -17.61 9.65
C HIS A 49 -0.51 -16.23 10.23
N ALA A 50 -1.37 -15.45 9.61
CA ALA A 50 -1.62 -14.05 9.95
C ALA A 50 -3.11 -13.69 10.15
N GLY A 51 -4.04 -14.65 10.05
CA GLY A 51 -5.48 -14.40 10.19
C GLY A 51 -6.08 -13.56 9.04
N ILE A 52 -5.35 -13.35 7.94
CA ILE A 52 -5.77 -12.47 6.85
C ILE A 52 -6.62 -13.24 5.85
N SER A 53 -7.86 -12.81 5.64
CA SER A 53 -8.75 -13.36 4.61
C SER A 53 -8.60 -12.61 3.29
N LEU A 54 -8.15 -13.30 2.25
CA LEU A 54 -8.05 -12.75 0.89
C LEU A 54 -9.29 -13.08 0.07
N SER A 55 -9.93 -12.02 -0.45
CA SER A 55 -11.06 -12.17 -1.38
C SER A 55 -10.60 -12.79 -2.72
N PRO A 56 -11.43 -13.66 -3.35
CA PRO A 56 -11.12 -14.27 -4.65
C PRO A 56 -10.77 -13.27 -5.76
N VAL A 57 -11.33 -12.07 -5.73
CA VAL A 57 -11.08 -11.03 -6.75
C VAL A 57 -9.65 -10.44 -6.68
N LYS A 58 -8.87 -10.79 -5.65
CA LYS A 58 -7.51 -10.25 -5.47
C LYS A 58 -6.41 -11.12 -6.11
N GLN A 59 -6.75 -12.09 -6.95
CA GLN A 59 -5.78 -13.02 -7.56
C GLN A 59 -4.66 -12.30 -8.32
N ASP A 60 -4.99 -11.28 -9.14
CA ASP A 60 -4.00 -10.52 -9.92
C ASP A 60 -3.08 -9.67 -9.04
N MET A 61 -3.63 -9.09 -7.97
CA MET A 61 -2.82 -8.37 -6.98
C MET A 61 -1.83 -9.32 -6.29
N VAL A 62 -2.30 -10.51 -5.88
CA VAL A 62 -1.46 -11.53 -5.23
C VAL A 62 -0.36 -12.00 -6.19
N TYR A 63 -0.71 -12.31 -7.45
CA TYR A 63 0.27 -12.63 -8.48
C TYR A 63 1.36 -11.57 -8.59
N SER A 64 0.96 -10.32 -8.82
CA SER A 64 1.88 -9.20 -9.02
C SER A 64 2.84 -9.01 -7.83
N ARG A 65 2.35 -9.18 -6.61
CA ARG A 65 3.14 -9.02 -5.39
C ARG A 65 4.07 -10.19 -5.13
N LEU A 66 3.59 -11.42 -5.28
CA LEU A 66 4.40 -12.62 -5.08
C LEU A 66 5.41 -12.85 -6.21
N ALA A 67 5.13 -12.45 -7.46
CA ALA A 67 6.11 -12.50 -8.53
C ALA A 67 7.39 -11.73 -8.21
N ARG A 68 7.28 -10.61 -7.45
CA ARG A 68 8.45 -9.89 -6.92
C ARG A 68 9.23 -10.71 -5.90
N ARG A 69 8.52 -11.49 -5.06
CA ARG A 69 9.17 -12.39 -4.10
C ARG A 69 9.88 -13.54 -4.78
N LEU A 70 9.27 -14.15 -5.82
CA LEU A 70 9.92 -15.18 -6.62
C LEU A 70 11.26 -14.70 -7.18
N ARG A 71 11.26 -13.52 -7.80
CA ARG A 71 12.51 -12.92 -8.32
C ARG A 71 13.54 -12.67 -7.21
N ALA A 72 13.10 -12.15 -6.06
CA ALA A 72 14.00 -11.86 -4.93
C ALA A 72 14.58 -13.12 -4.29
N THR A 73 13.85 -14.25 -4.32
CA THR A 73 14.29 -15.54 -3.75
C THR A 73 14.91 -16.48 -4.78
N GLY A 74 14.86 -16.15 -6.08
CA GLY A 74 15.34 -17.00 -7.16
C GLY A 74 14.51 -18.27 -7.37
N MET A 75 13.29 -18.33 -6.86
CA MET A 75 12.44 -19.52 -6.98
C MET A 75 11.85 -19.64 -8.39
N PRO A 76 11.82 -20.85 -8.97
CA PRO A 76 11.41 -21.04 -10.36
C PRO A 76 9.89 -21.02 -10.56
N SER A 77 9.11 -21.22 -9.51
CA SER A 77 7.64 -21.28 -9.56
C SER A 77 7.01 -20.90 -8.24
N PHE A 78 5.71 -20.53 -8.28
CA PHE A 78 4.94 -20.30 -7.06
C PHE A 78 4.82 -21.54 -6.19
N ALA A 79 4.65 -22.71 -6.79
CA ALA A 79 4.62 -23.97 -6.04
C ALA A 79 5.93 -24.19 -5.27
N ALA A 80 7.08 -24.04 -5.93
CA ALA A 80 8.39 -24.20 -5.28
C ALA A 80 8.60 -23.17 -4.16
N TYR A 81 8.15 -21.91 -4.37
CA TYR A 81 8.22 -20.87 -3.35
C TYR A 81 7.36 -21.21 -2.12
N LEU A 82 6.11 -21.62 -2.34
CA LEU A 82 5.19 -21.98 -1.25
C LEU A 82 5.67 -23.25 -0.51
N ASP A 83 6.24 -24.22 -1.22
CA ASP A 83 6.86 -25.40 -0.60
C ASP A 83 8.05 -25.02 0.28
N GLY A 84 8.88 -24.08 -0.18
CA GLY A 84 9.99 -23.56 0.61
C GLY A 84 9.51 -22.83 1.86
N LEU A 85 8.47 -22.02 1.71
CA LEU A 85 7.86 -21.27 2.80
C LEU A 85 7.30 -22.19 3.90
N GLU A 86 6.57 -23.26 3.51
CA GLU A 86 6.00 -24.21 4.46
C GLU A 86 7.06 -25.07 5.17
N ARG A 87 8.14 -25.41 4.47
CA ARG A 87 9.20 -26.26 5.05
C ARG A 87 10.14 -25.51 5.98
N ASN A 88 10.61 -24.34 5.57
CA ASN A 88 11.67 -23.61 6.27
C ASN A 88 11.52 -22.09 6.08
N GLY A 89 10.30 -21.55 6.20
CA GLY A 89 10.02 -20.16 5.89
C GLY A 89 10.77 -19.12 6.74
N GLY A 90 11.01 -19.40 8.03
CA GLY A 90 11.75 -18.47 8.88
C GLY A 90 11.32 -17.02 8.69
N ASP A 91 12.30 -16.14 8.44
CA ASP A 91 12.06 -14.70 8.16
C ASP A 91 11.27 -14.46 6.86
N GLU A 92 11.20 -15.45 5.97
CA GLU A 92 10.44 -15.32 4.71
C GLU A 92 8.92 -15.31 4.96
N TRP A 93 8.44 -15.87 6.06
CA TRP A 93 7.03 -15.74 6.46
C TRP A 93 6.62 -14.28 6.66
N GLU A 94 7.44 -13.50 7.36
CA GLU A 94 7.18 -12.08 7.56
C GLU A 94 7.17 -11.33 6.21
N ARG A 95 8.15 -11.61 5.35
CA ARG A 95 8.24 -11.01 4.01
C ARG A 95 7.08 -11.40 3.11
N PHE A 96 6.62 -12.65 3.19
CA PHE A 96 5.42 -13.13 2.50
C PHE A 96 4.18 -12.36 2.93
N VAL A 97 3.91 -12.27 4.23
CA VAL A 97 2.78 -11.52 4.79
C VAL A 97 2.87 -10.05 4.39
N ASN A 98 4.03 -9.42 4.57
CA ASN A 98 4.28 -8.02 4.23
C ASN A 98 4.09 -7.73 2.74
N SER A 99 4.41 -8.67 1.86
CA SER A 99 4.18 -8.51 0.42
C SER A 99 2.69 -8.47 0.07
N LEU A 100 1.85 -9.17 0.81
CA LEU A 100 0.42 -9.30 0.55
C LEU A 100 -0.43 -8.24 1.28
N THR A 101 0.16 -7.55 2.25
CA THR A 101 -0.48 -6.45 2.99
C THR A 101 -0.14 -5.08 2.39
N THR A 102 -0.93 -4.07 2.72
CA THR A 102 -0.66 -2.69 2.31
C THR A 102 0.03 -2.00 3.48
N ASN A 103 1.36 -1.86 3.36
CA ASN A 103 2.20 -1.24 4.40
C ASN A 103 2.49 0.25 4.10
N LEU A 104 1.60 0.89 3.32
CA LEU A 104 1.71 2.32 3.05
C LEU A 104 1.19 3.11 4.25
N THR A 105 2.04 3.98 4.79
CA THR A 105 1.66 4.99 5.78
C THR A 105 2.06 6.37 5.28
N SER A 106 1.38 7.41 5.73
CA SER A 106 1.68 8.80 5.43
C SER A 106 1.15 9.70 6.53
N PHE A 107 1.74 10.90 6.64
CA PHE A 107 1.17 11.93 7.50
C PHE A 107 -0.28 12.23 7.11
N PHE A 108 -1.14 12.39 8.10
CA PHE A 108 -2.57 12.69 7.94
C PHE A 108 -3.32 11.74 6.98
N ARG A 109 -2.89 10.46 6.92
CA ARG A 109 -3.63 9.42 6.19
C ARG A 109 -5.05 9.32 6.74
N GLU A 110 -6.05 9.12 5.84
CA GLU A 110 -7.48 9.18 6.22
C GLU A 110 -7.84 10.52 6.91
N PRO A 111 -7.69 11.66 6.23
CA PRO A 111 -7.67 12.99 6.83
C PRO A 111 -8.94 13.36 7.60
N HIS A 112 -10.05 12.67 7.31
CA HIS A 112 -11.32 12.89 8.01
C HIS A 112 -11.30 12.52 9.51
N HIS A 113 -10.35 11.71 9.95
CA HIS A 113 -10.22 11.33 11.37
C HIS A 113 -9.76 12.51 12.25
N PHE A 114 -8.88 13.37 11.75
CA PHE A 114 -8.23 14.40 12.55
C PHE A 114 -9.16 15.52 13.00
N PRO A 115 -10.09 16.04 12.18
CA PRO A 115 -11.11 16.98 12.65
C PRO A 115 -11.99 16.38 13.75
N ILE A 116 -12.42 15.12 13.63
CA ILE A 116 -13.21 14.42 14.65
C ILE A 116 -12.42 14.31 15.95
N PHE A 117 -11.13 13.96 15.85
CA PHE A 117 -10.24 13.86 17.00
C PHE A 117 -10.03 15.22 17.67
N ALA A 118 -9.80 16.30 16.91
CA ALA A 118 -9.67 17.65 17.42
C ALA A 118 -10.94 18.12 18.16
N ASP A 119 -12.12 17.82 17.62
CA ASP A 119 -13.39 18.16 18.29
C ASP A 119 -13.58 17.38 19.59
N HIS A 120 -13.13 16.11 19.61
CA HIS A 120 -13.13 15.32 20.84
C HIS A 120 -12.20 15.92 21.90
N LEU A 121 -10.98 16.32 21.50
CA LEU A 121 -10.02 16.99 22.39
C LEU A 121 -10.56 18.27 22.99
N ARG A 122 -11.21 19.14 22.19
CA ARG A 122 -11.84 20.39 22.68
C ARG A 122 -12.89 20.09 23.73
N LYS A 123 -13.70 19.04 23.55
CA LYS A 123 -14.72 18.61 24.53
C LYS A 123 -14.12 18.11 25.84
N LEU A 124 -12.98 17.40 25.77
CA LEU A 124 -12.26 16.94 26.96
C LEU A 124 -11.63 18.10 27.74
N GLY A 125 -11.16 19.12 27.04
CA GLY A 125 -10.48 20.28 27.62
C GLY A 125 -9.09 19.92 28.19
N THR A 126 -8.44 20.91 28.83
CA THR A 126 -7.07 20.82 29.34
C THR A 126 -6.96 20.51 30.85
N LYS A 127 -8.08 20.23 31.52
CA LYS A 127 -8.09 20.03 32.99
C LYS A 127 -7.30 18.82 33.49
N ARG A 128 -6.98 17.89 32.61
CA ARG A 128 -6.19 16.68 32.90
C ARG A 128 -5.41 16.23 31.69
N PRO A 129 -4.30 15.48 31.87
CA PRO A 129 -3.54 14.93 30.77
C PRO A 129 -4.40 14.01 29.90
N VAL A 130 -4.32 14.19 28.58
CA VAL A 130 -4.93 13.29 27.60
C VAL A 130 -3.91 12.24 27.21
N ARG A 131 -4.33 10.97 27.25
CA ARG A 131 -3.51 9.84 26.79
C ARG A 131 -4.10 9.33 25.49
N VAL A 132 -3.26 9.19 24.47
CA VAL A 132 -3.63 8.66 23.16
C VAL A 132 -2.79 7.40 22.90
N TRP A 133 -3.44 6.35 22.46
CA TRP A 133 -2.79 5.12 22.05
C TRP A 133 -2.97 4.89 20.55
N CYS A 134 -1.87 4.81 19.81
CA CYS A 134 -1.83 4.44 18.42
C CYS A 134 -1.38 2.98 18.32
N SER A 135 -2.32 2.09 17.98
CA SER A 135 -2.09 0.63 17.99
C SER A 135 -1.25 0.13 16.80
N ALA A 136 -1.14 0.92 15.73
CA ALA A 136 -0.44 0.56 14.49
C ALA A 136 0.45 1.72 14.02
N ALA A 137 1.43 2.10 14.82
CA ALA A 137 2.28 3.26 14.59
C ALA A 137 3.15 3.18 13.33
N SER A 138 3.48 1.97 12.84
CA SER A 138 4.35 1.76 11.67
C SER A 138 5.67 2.55 11.79
N THR A 139 5.98 3.43 10.82
CA THR A 139 7.17 4.30 10.81
C THR A 139 6.97 5.64 11.54
N GLY A 140 5.79 5.88 12.11
CA GLY A 140 5.54 6.99 13.03
C GLY A 140 4.63 8.10 12.48
N GLU A 141 4.22 8.05 11.22
CA GLU A 141 3.44 9.13 10.59
C GLU A 141 2.12 9.40 11.30
N GLU A 142 1.41 8.36 11.72
CA GLU A 142 0.15 8.52 12.45
C GLU A 142 0.34 9.10 13.85
N PRO A 143 1.24 8.57 14.72
CA PRO A 143 1.52 9.17 16.02
C PRO A 143 1.94 10.64 15.93
N TYR A 144 2.76 11.01 14.96
CA TYR A 144 3.16 12.39 14.75
C TYR A 144 2.00 13.26 14.24
N SER A 145 1.16 12.74 13.34
CA SER A 145 -0.05 13.45 12.90
C SER A 145 -1.01 13.70 14.06
N ILE A 146 -1.16 12.73 14.96
CA ILE A 146 -1.92 12.86 16.21
C ILE A 146 -1.32 13.97 17.09
N ALA A 147 0.00 13.95 17.29
CA ALA A 147 0.70 14.95 18.11
C ALA A 147 0.55 16.36 17.55
N ILE A 148 0.68 16.53 16.23
CA ILE A 148 0.46 17.81 15.54
C ILE A 148 -0.98 18.27 15.76
N THR A 149 -1.97 17.39 15.58
CA THR A 149 -3.39 17.73 15.80
C THR A 149 -3.65 18.17 17.23
N VAL A 150 -3.02 17.53 18.23
CA VAL A 150 -3.13 17.94 19.64
C VAL A 150 -2.55 19.34 19.83
N ALA A 151 -1.34 19.61 19.31
CA ALA A 151 -0.67 20.90 19.43
C ALA A 151 -1.41 22.05 18.72
N GLU A 152 -2.12 21.76 17.63
CA GLU A 152 -2.94 22.74 16.91
C GLU A 152 -4.32 22.97 17.55
N THR A 153 -4.75 22.06 18.42
CA THR A 153 -6.06 22.14 19.08
C THR A 153 -6.01 22.97 20.36
N PHE A 154 -4.86 23.01 21.04
CA PHE A 154 -4.61 23.70 22.31
C PHE A 154 -3.50 24.75 22.19
#